data_aeeddf4a75a9740c5e7b148351273ba0
#
_entry.id   aeeddf4a75a9740c5e7b148351273ba0
#
_cell.length_a   1.000
_cell.length_b   1.000
_cell.length_c   1.000
_cell.angle_alpha   90.00
_cell.angle_beta   90.00
_cell.angle_gamma   90.00
#
_symmetry.space_group_name_H-M   'P 1'
#
loop_
_entity.id
_entity.type
_entity.pdbx_description
1 polymer ?
#
loop_
_entity_poly.entity_id
_entity_poly.type
_entity_poly.pdbx_seq_one_letter_code
_entity_poly.pdbx_strand_id
1 'polypeptide(L)'
;MRIVINPFDPKSISVALEQVQQYKKDFLEKEREFTRRLAEIGVRVAQAGFATADYDGVNDVVVSMEKTSNGYSVVASGNAVGFIEFGTGVKHPEWDNTGMDYTPPKHGTYGKGQGANPQGWWFKQNEGARANHTYGNVPAEAMRTARDEMVERVTQIAREVWK
;
A
#
# COMPACT_ATOMS: atom_id res chain seq x y z
N MET A 1 29.01 -16.84 -2.39
CA MET A 1 30.32 -16.27 -1.97
C MET A 1 31.12 -17.34 -1.24
N ARG A 2 32.44 -17.45 -1.50
CA ARG A 2 33.36 -18.35 -0.79
C ARG A 2 34.50 -17.51 -0.24
N ILE A 3 34.72 -17.54 1.07
CA ILE A 3 35.81 -16.84 1.73
C ILE A 3 36.79 -17.90 2.24
N VAL A 4 38.06 -17.72 1.95
CA VAL A 4 39.14 -18.61 2.41
C VAL A 4 40.03 -17.79 3.33
N ILE A 5 40.23 -18.25 4.54
CA ILE A 5 41.09 -17.60 5.54
C ILE A 5 42.25 -18.51 5.87
N ASN A 6 43.48 -17.99 5.79
CA ASN A 6 44.67 -18.62 6.36
C ASN A 6 44.89 -18.04 7.77
N PRO A 7 44.70 -18.80 8.84
CA PRO A 7 44.78 -18.26 10.21
C PRO A 7 46.20 -17.82 10.60
N PHE A 8 47.20 -18.21 9.83
CA PHE A 8 48.62 -17.85 10.05
C PHE A 8 49.08 -16.64 9.22
N ASP A 9 48.19 -16.09 8.39
CA ASP A 9 48.44 -14.89 7.58
C ASP A 9 47.48 -13.77 7.94
N PRO A 10 47.90 -12.70 8.66
CA PRO A 10 47.07 -11.58 9.00
C PRO A 10 46.46 -10.85 7.79
N LYS A 11 47.14 -10.84 6.64
CA LYS A 11 46.65 -10.24 5.41
C LYS A 11 45.42 -10.98 4.86
N SER A 12 45.39 -12.30 5.01
CA SER A 12 44.27 -13.15 4.64
C SER A 12 43.00 -12.77 5.42
N ILE A 13 43.15 -12.41 6.69
CA ILE A 13 42.02 -11.95 7.53
C ILE A 13 41.52 -10.60 7.08
N SER A 14 42.41 -9.65 6.79
CA SER A 14 42.02 -8.32 6.30
C SER A 14 41.25 -8.39 4.97
N VAL A 15 41.75 -9.20 4.03
CA VAL A 15 41.08 -9.42 2.74
C VAL A 15 39.68 -10.06 2.94
N ALA A 16 39.57 -11.02 3.84
CA ALA A 16 38.27 -11.63 4.16
C ALA A 16 37.28 -10.63 4.75
N LEU A 17 37.73 -9.73 5.62
CA LEU A 17 36.88 -8.65 6.17
C LEU A 17 36.43 -7.68 5.09
N GLU A 18 37.28 -7.25 4.19
CA GLU A 18 36.92 -6.40 3.05
C GLU A 18 35.86 -7.07 2.16
N GLN A 19 36.02 -8.37 1.86
CA GLN A 19 35.05 -9.13 1.08
C GLN A 19 33.69 -9.21 1.78
N VAL A 20 33.65 -9.40 3.09
CA VAL A 20 32.39 -9.40 3.87
C VAL A 20 31.74 -8.02 3.85
N GLN A 21 32.53 -6.97 4.01
CA GLN A 21 32.00 -5.60 3.97
C GLN A 21 31.43 -5.26 2.59
N GLN A 22 32.10 -5.62 1.50
CA GLN A 22 31.61 -5.43 0.16
C GLN A 22 30.31 -6.22 -0.08
N TYR A 23 30.28 -7.50 0.33
CA TYR A 23 29.07 -8.32 0.22
C TYR A 23 27.89 -7.71 1.00
N LYS A 24 28.12 -7.21 2.20
CA LYS A 24 27.10 -6.51 2.99
C LYS A 24 26.56 -5.29 2.25
N LYS A 25 27.44 -4.49 1.64
CA LYS A 25 27.05 -3.32 0.85
C LYS A 25 26.18 -3.72 -0.34
N ASP A 26 26.63 -4.68 -1.13
CA ASP A 26 25.90 -5.18 -2.31
C ASP A 26 24.55 -5.77 -1.92
N PHE A 27 24.47 -6.48 -0.80
CA PHE A 27 23.21 -7.04 -0.28
C PHE A 27 22.23 -5.94 0.09
N LEU A 28 22.66 -4.89 0.80
CA LEU A 28 21.80 -3.76 1.19
C LEU A 28 21.34 -2.94 -0.01
N GLU A 29 22.15 -2.82 -1.05
CA GLU A 29 21.76 -2.17 -2.31
C GLU A 29 20.68 -2.99 -3.03
N LYS A 30 20.83 -4.30 -3.10
CA LYS A 30 19.82 -5.21 -3.67
C LYS A 30 18.52 -5.23 -2.86
N GLU A 31 18.59 -5.22 -1.54
CA GLU A 31 17.40 -5.13 -0.68
C GLU A 31 16.62 -3.84 -0.93
N ARG A 32 17.33 -2.70 -1.06
CA ARG A 32 16.70 -1.42 -1.38
C ARG A 32 16.05 -1.45 -2.76
N GLU A 33 16.73 -1.99 -3.76
CA GLU A 33 16.19 -2.12 -5.11
C GLU A 33 14.95 -3.02 -5.13
N PHE A 34 14.98 -4.14 -4.43
CA PHE A 34 13.86 -5.05 -4.29
C PHE A 34 12.63 -4.37 -3.69
N THR A 35 12.79 -3.72 -2.54
CA THR A 35 11.68 -3.04 -1.84
C THR A 35 11.17 -1.85 -2.63
N ARG A 36 12.06 -1.10 -3.33
CA ARG A 36 11.68 0.00 -4.22
C ARG A 36 10.79 -0.48 -5.36
N ARG A 37 11.18 -1.54 -6.06
CA ARG A 37 10.41 -2.09 -7.19
C ARG A 37 9.04 -2.62 -6.77
N LEU A 38 8.95 -3.26 -5.61
CA LEU A 38 7.66 -3.66 -5.04
C LEU A 38 6.78 -2.45 -4.74
N ALA A 39 7.31 -1.43 -4.09
CA ALA A 39 6.56 -0.23 -3.76
C ALA A 39 6.09 0.55 -5.01
N GLU A 40 6.88 0.58 -6.08
CA GLU A 40 6.47 1.16 -7.37
C GLU A 40 5.25 0.46 -7.98
N ILE A 41 5.19 -0.87 -7.88
CA ILE A 41 4.01 -1.63 -8.28
C ILE A 41 2.81 -1.26 -7.41
N GLY A 42 3.00 -1.23 -6.09
CA GLY A 42 1.95 -0.86 -5.14
C GLY A 42 1.38 0.53 -5.41
N VAL A 43 2.24 1.54 -5.62
CA VAL A 43 1.81 2.90 -5.97
C VAL A 43 0.95 2.90 -7.24
N ARG A 44 1.42 2.25 -8.29
CA ARG A 44 0.71 2.21 -9.57
C ARG A 44 -0.67 1.56 -9.44
N VAL A 45 -0.76 0.42 -8.74
CA VAL A 45 -2.02 -0.31 -8.56
C VAL A 45 -2.97 0.47 -7.68
N ALA A 46 -2.50 0.98 -6.53
CA ALA A 46 -3.33 1.78 -5.64
C ALA A 46 -3.83 3.07 -6.31
N GLN A 47 -2.94 3.79 -7.03
CA GLN A 47 -3.34 5.00 -7.76
C GLN A 47 -4.43 4.72 -8.80
N ALA A 48 -4.32 3.63 -9.54
CA ALA A 48 -5.36 3.21 -10.49
C ALA A 48 -6.67 2.87 -9.78
N GLY A 49 -6.62 2.14 -8.67
CA GLY A 49 -7.79 1.79 -7.87
C GLY A 49 -8.53 3.02 -7.33
N PHE A 50 -7.81 3.97 -6.75
CA PHE A 50 -8.41 5.23 -6.29
C PHE A 50 -8.94 6.08 -7.42
N ALA A 51 -8.25 6.15 -8.57
CA ALA A 51 -8.66 6.96 -9.71
C ALA A 51 -9.95 6.46 -10.38
N THR A 52 -10.20 5.16 -10.32
CA THR A 52 -11.38 4.53 -10.95
C THR A 52 -12.52 4.26 -9.97
N ALA A 53 -12.38 4.65 -8.72
CA ALA A 53 -13.38 4.43 -7.69
C ALA A 53 -14.67 5.20 -7.98
N ASP A 54 -15.83 4.54 -7.80
CA ASP A 54 -17.14 5.16 -7.84
C ASP A 54 -17.36 5.91 -6.52
N TYR A 55 -17.11 7.24 -6.54
CA TYR A 55 -17.19 8.09 -5.36
C TYR A 55 -17.88 9.42 -5.67
N ASP A 56 -18.97 9.70 -4.96
CA ASP A 56 -19.80 10.90 -5.18
C ASP A 56 -19.16 12.21 -4.68
N GLY A 57 -18.09 12.13 -3.89
CA GLY A 57 -17.36 13.27 -3.33
C GLY A 57 -16.22 13.75 -4.21
N VAL A 58 -15.41 14.66 -3.66
CA VAL A 58 -14.16 15.08 -4.29
C VAL A 58 -13.08 14.02 -3.98
N ASN A 59 -12.58 13.39 -5.01
CA ASN A 59 -11.47 12.47 -4.89
C ASN A 59 -10.15 13.26 -4.86
N ASP A 60 -9.64 13.50 -3.65
CA ASP A 60 -8.38 14.20 -3.39
C ASP A 60 -7.23 13.23 -3.07
N VAL A 61 -7.39 11.93 -3.39
CA VAL A 61 -6.43 10.91 -3.03
C VAL A 61 -5.18 10.99 -3.89
N VAL A 62 -4.04 11.06 -3.23
CA VAL A 62 -2.71 10.98 -3.83
C VAL A 62 -1.98 9.77 -3.25
N VAL A 63 -1.48 8.90 -4.11
CA VAL A 63 -0.67 7.75 -3.71
C VAL A 63 0.79 8.05 -3.98
N SER A 64 1.64 7.84 -2.99
CA SER A 64 3.08 8.08 -3.07
C SER A 64 3.88 6.92 -2.48
N MET A 65 5.17 6.92 -2.80
CA MET A 65 6.15 6.02 -2.19
C MET A 65 7.00 6.82 -1.20
N GLU A 66 7.09 6.33 0.02
CA GLU A 66 7.92 6.94 1.05
C GLU A 66 9.06 6.00 1.47
N LYS A 67 10.25 6.58 1.64
CA LYS A 67 11.41 5.84 2.12
C LYS A 67 11.32 5.65 3.62
N THR A 68 11.56 4.43 4.08
CA THR A 68 11.61 4.06 5.50
C THR A 68 13.00 3.57 5.90
N SER A 69 13.20 3.24 7.17
CA SER A 69 14.45 2.62 7.65
C SER A 69 14.74 1.27 6.98
N ASN A 70 13.68 0.52 6.64
CA ASN A 70 13.77 -0.87 6.17
C ASN A 70 13.31 -1.04 4.71
N GLY A 71 13.27 0.06 3.91
CA GLY A 71 12.86 -0.01 2.52
C GLY A 71 11.91 1.11 2.12
N TYR A 72 10.74 0.77 1.58
CA TYR A 72 9.76 1.73 1.10
C TYR A 72 8.34 1.35 1.53
N SER A 73 7.52 2.36 1.78
CA SER A 73 6.08 2.22 2.06
C SER A 73 5.28 2.85 0.93
N VAL A 74 4.12 2.28 0.64
CA VAL A 74 3.11 2.88 -0.22
C VAL A 74 2.12 3.61 0.67
N VAL A 75 1.93 4.90 0.43
CA VAL A 75 1.11 5.79 1.26
C VAL A 75 0.05 6.44 0.41
N ALA A 76 -1.21 6.33 0.82
CA ALA A 76 -2.32 7.09 0.27
C ALA A 76 -2.68 8.24 1.20
N SER A 77 -2.77 9.46 0.68
CA SER A 77 -3.06 10.69 1.41
C SER A 77 -4.23 11.42 0.77
N GLY A 78 -5.05 12.06 1.58
CA GLY A 78 -6.24 12.78 1.16
C GLY A 78 -7.40 12.58 2.13
N ASN A 79 -8.38 13.48 2.11
CA ASN A 79 -9.56 13.39 2.97
C ASN A 79 -10.48 12.24 2.56
N ALA A 80 -10.49 11.90 1.26
CA ALA A 80 -11.34 10.86 0.69
C ALA A 80 -10.80 9.44 0.86
N VAL A 81 -9.53 9.24 1.28
CA VAL A 81 -8.88 7.92 1.36
C VAL A 81 -9.75 6.89 2.09
N GLY A 82 -10.17 7.19 3.31
CA GLY A 82 -10.95 6.25 4.12
C GLY A 82 -12.33 5.96 3.54
N PHE A 83 -12.97 6.95 2.92
CA PHE A 83 -14.28 6.78 2.32
C PHE A 83 -14.22 5.93 1.05
N ILE A 84 -13.17 6.11 0.24
CA ILE A 84 -13.01 5.36 -1.00
C ILE A 84 -12.51 3.95 -0.71
N GLU A 85 -11.49 3.79 0.13
CA GLU A 85 -10.93 2.47 0.44
C GLU A 85 -11.94 1.53 1.08
N PHE A 86 -12.68 2.03 2.08
CA PHE A 86 -13.57 1.23 2.92
C PHE A 86 -15.06 1.40 2.60
N GLY A 87 -15.39 2.24 1.64
CA GLY A 87 -16.76 2.54 1.28
C GLY A 87 -17.53 3.34 2.31
N THR A 88 -18.73 3.77 1.90
CA THR A 88 -19.70 4.48 2.73
C THR A 88 -21.12 4.01 2.41
N GLY A 89 -22.03 4.15 3.36
CA GLY A 89 -23.44 3.80 3.13
C GLY A 89 -23.74 2.31 3.24
N VAL A 90 -24.85 1.92 2.61
CA VAL A 90 -25.38 0.54 2.59
C VAL A 90 -25.66 0.05 1.18
N LYS A 91 -24.97 0.61 0.19
CA LYS A 91 -25.22 0.34 -1.23
C LYS A 91 -25.01 -1.16 -1.57
N HIS A 92 -24.19 -1.86 -0.77
CA HIS A 92 -23.93 -3.29 -0.90
C HIS A 92 -24.01 -3.97 0.46
N PRO A 93 -25.23 -4.24 0.98
CA PRO A 93 -25.42 -4.91 2.26
C PRO A 93 -24.92 -6.36 2.28
N GLU A 94 -24.79 -7.00 1.10
CA GLU A 94 -24.20 -8.32 0.93
C GLU A 94 -22.69 -8.32 1.07
N TRP A 95 -22.08 -7.17 1.14
CA TRP A 95 -20.66 -7.02 1.36
C TRP A 95 -20.37 -7.17 2.85
N ASP A 96 -20.47 -8.38 3.32
CA ASP A 96 -19.98 -8.73 4.62
C ASP A 96 -18.45 -8.93 4.53
N ASN A 97 -17.77 -8.67 5.60
CA ASN A 97 -16.32 -8.81 5.67
C ASN A 97 -15.89 -10.29 5.76
N THR A 98 -16.73 -11.23 5.34
CA THR A 98 -16.46 -12.67 5.38
C THR A 98 -15.38 -12.99 4.35
N GLY A 99 -14.21 -13.34 4.83
CA GLY A 99 -13.02 -13.65 4.02
C GLY A 99 -12.00 -12.53 3.90
N MET A 100 -12.23 -11.38 4.49
CA MET A 100 -11.18 -10.38 4.65
C MET A 100 -10.35 -10.65 5.89
N ASP A 101 -9.06 -10.78 5.69
CA ASP A 101 -8.03 -10.73 6.75
C ASP A 101 -7.86 -9.30 7.30
N TYR A 102 -8.97 -8.55 7.30
CA TYR A 102 -8.97 -7.13 7.43
C TYR A 102 -10.25 -6.65 8.10
N THR A 103 -10.09 -6.22 9.33
CA THR A 103 -11.15 -5.49 10.04
C THR A 103 -11.11 -4.05 9.54
N PRO A 104 -12.18 -3.55 8.88
CA PRO A 104 -12.23 -2.15 8.49
C PRO A 104 -11.91 -1.28 9.69
N PRO A 105 -11.04 -0.27 9.56
CA PRO A 105 -10.78 0.62 10.67
C PRO A 105 -12.08 1.22 11.16
N LYS A 106 -12.17 1.45 12.46
CA LYS A 106 -13.34 2.03 13.14
C LYS A 106 -13.79 3.39 12.57
N HIS A 107 -13.01 3.94 11.65
CA HIS A 107 -13.22 5.23 11.00
C HIS A 107 -14.08 5.19 9.73
N GLY A 108 -14.29 4.01 9.14
CA GLY A 108 -15.21 3.88 7.98
C GLY A 108 -16.66 4.10 8.41
N THR A 109 -17.44 4.72 7.53
CA THR A 109 -18.88 5.01 7.75
C THR A 109 -19.78 3.99 7.09
N TYR A 110 -19.23 2.99 6.38
CA TYR A 110 -20.00 1.95 5.72
C TYR A 110 -20.86 1.19 6.75
N GLY A 111 -22.17 1.19 6.52
CA GLY A 111 -23.13 0.52 7.41
C GLY A 111 -23.27 1.15 8.80
N LYS A 112 -22.75 2.37 9.06
CA LYS A 112 -22.77 3.01 10.39
C LYS A 112 -23.35 4.42 10.34
N GLY A 113 -24.05 4.81 11.41
CA GLY A 113 -24.62 6.15 11.56
C GLY A 113 -25.53 6.51 10.39
N GLN A 114 -25.34 7.68 9.77
CA GLN A 114 -26.08 8.08 8.58
C GLN A 114 -25.81 7.15 7.39
N GLY A 115 -24.63 6.53 7.34
CA GLY A 115 -24.29 5.51 6.35
C GLY A 115 -25.10 4.22 6.46
N ALA A 116 -25.80 3.97 7.55
CA ALA A 116 -26.73 2.86 7.70
C ALA A 116 -28.14 3.18 7.16
N ASN A 117 -28.40 4.40 6.71
CA ASN A 117 -29.70 4.82 6.20
C ASN A 117 -29.92 4.39 4.75
N PRO A 118 -30.87 3.47 4.45
CA PRO A 118 -31.17 3.04 3.08
C PRO A 118 -31.69 4.16 2.18
N GLN A 119 -32.19 5.26 2.78
CA GLN A 119 -32.64 6.44 2.05
C GLN A 119 -31.50 7.37 1.64
N GLY A 120 -30.26 7.03 2.01
CA GLY A 120 -29.11 7.89 1.79
C GLY A 120 -29.10 9.13 2.69
N TRP A 121 -28.24 10.06 2.36
CA TRP A 121 -28.15 11.32 3.10
C TRP A 121 -27.68 12.48 2.19
N TRP A 122 -27.89 13.70 2.70
CA TRP A 122 -27.43 14.92 2.04
C TRP A 122 -26.09 15.35 2.62
N PHE A 123 -25.12 15.66 1.78
CA PHE A 123 -23.82 16.19 2.19
C PHE A 123 -23.42 17.41 1.36
N LYS A 124 -22.53 18.23 1.91
CA LYS A 124 -21.90 19.35 1.21
C LYS A 124 -20.42 19.07 1.07
N GLN A 125 -19.90 19.25 -0.13
CA GLN A 125 -18.47 19.06 -0.39
C GLN A 125 -17.61 20.14 0.28
N ASN A 126 -18.15 21.37 0.35
CA ASN A 126 -17.50 22.54 0.95
C ASN A 126 -18.54 23.40 1.65
N GLU A 127 -18.08 24.28 2.54
CA GLU A 127 -18.90 25.34 3.11
C GLU A 127 -19.37 26.27 1.96
N GLY A 128 -20.69 26.51 1.85
CA GLY A 128 -21.30 27.25 0.75
C GLY A 128 -21.64 26.43 -0.51
N ALA A 129 -21.19 25.19 -0.62
CA ALA A 129 -21.59 24.32 -1.73
C ALA A 129 -23.07 23.90 -1.63
N ARG A 130 -23.66 23.58 -2.79
CA ARG A 130 -24.99 22.97 -2.85
C ARG A 130 -24.93 21.57 -2.21
N ALA A 131 -25.98 21.24 -1.44
CA ALA A 131 -26.08 19.90 -0.88
C ALA A 131 -26.35 18.88 -2.00
N ASN A 132 -25.60 17.80 -1.98
CA ASN A 132 -25.75 16.64 -2.86
C ASN A 132 -26.32 15.46 -2.06
N HIS A 133 -27.19 14.69 -2.71
CA HIS A 133 -27.70 13.45 -2.14
C HIS A 133 -26.83 12.27 -2.54
N THR A 134 -26.54 11.39 -1.60
CA THR A 134 -25.77 10.16 -1.84
C THR A 134 -26.38 8.97 -1.12
N TYR A 135 -26.20 7.79 -1.70
CA TYR A 135 -26.47 6.50 -1.08
C TYR A 135 -25.19 5.84 -0.57
N GLY A 136 -24.06 6.52 -0.71
CA GLY A 136 -22.72 6.02 -0.40
C GLY A 136 -22.05 5.38 -1.61
N ASN A 137 -20.88 4.81 -1.36
CA ASN A 137 -20.04 4.18 -2.38
C ASN A 137 -19.52 2.82 -1.92
N VAL A 138 -19.30 1.96 -2.88
CA VAL A 138 -18.66 0.65 -2.68
C VAL A 138 -17.22 0.87 -2.26
N PRO A 139 -16.64 0.03 -1.36
CA PRO A 139 -15.22 0.01 -1.10
C PRO A 139 -14.42 -0.23 -2.38
N ALA A 140 -13.43 0.60 -2.65
CA ALA A 140 -12.54 0.41 -3.80
C ALA A 140 -11.43 -0.60 -3.52
N GLU A 141 -11.08 -0.80 -2.25
CA GLU A 141 -10.00 -1.69 -1.79
C GLU A 141 -8.69 -1.49 -2.55
N ALA A 142 -8.39 -0.26 -2.92
CA ALA A 142 -7.25 0.07 -3.76
C ALA A 142 -5.91 -0.29 -3.11
N MET A 143 -5.76 -0.02 -1.81
CA MET A 143 -4.55 -0.37 -1.05
C MET A 143 -4.44 -1.89 -0.82
N ARG A 144 -5.56 -2.55 -0.59
CA ARG A 144 -5.58 -4.01 -0.47
C ARG A 144 -5.16 -4.69 -1.77
N THR A 145 -5.76 -4.28 -2.90
CA THR A 145 -5.39 -4.79 -4.23
C THR A 145 -3.91 -4.55 -4.53
N ALA A 146 -3.39 -3.37 -4.17
CA ALA A 146 -1.97 -3.06 -4.31
C ALA A 146 -1.08 -3.98 -3.49
N ARG A 147 -1.45 -4.26 -2.22
CA ARG A 147 -0.75 -5.22 -1.37
C ARG A 147 -0.71 -6.60 -2.00
N ASP A 148 -1.84 -7.08 -2.47
CA ASP A 148 -1.97 -8.42 -3.02
C ASP A 148 -1.11 -8.57 -4.30
N GLU A 149 -1.15 -7.59 -5.20
CA GLU A 149 -0.27 -7.56 -6.38
C GLU A 149 1.23 -7.51 -5.99
N MET A 150 1.60 -6.72 -4.98
CA MET A 150 2.98 -6.70 -4.49
C MET A 150 3.41 -8.09 -3.99
N VAL A 151 2.56 -8.78 -3.23
CA VAL A 151 2.83 -10.14 -2.71
C VAL A 151 3.02 -11.14 -3.86
N GLU A 152 2.17 -11.10 -4.87
CA GLU A 152 2.29 -11.97 -6.05
C GLU A 152 3.61 -11.77 -6.80
N ARG A 153 4.14 -10.53 -6.84
CA ARG A 153 5.39 -10.19 -7.54
C ARG A 153 6.66 -10.44 -6.74
N VAL A 154 6.58 -10.71 -5.44
CA VAL A 154 7.74 -10.90 -4.57
C VAL A 154 8.77 -11.89 -5.17
N THR A 155 8.33 -13.09 -5.55
CA THR A 155 9.24 -14.12 -6.05
C THR A 155 9.88 -13.76 -7.38
N GLN A 156 9.12 -13.13 -8.27
CA GLN A 156 9.64 -12.69 -9.57
C GLN A 156 10.72 -11.63 -9.38
N ILE A 157 10.42 -10.57 -8.64
CA ILE A 157 11.34 -9.43 -8.42
C ILE A 157 12.58 -9.88 -7.65
N ALA A 158 12.41 -10.76 -6.65
CA ALA A 158 13.55 -11.33 -5.94
C ALA A 158 14.51 -12.05 -6.90
N ARG A 159 14.00 -12.90 -7.79
CA ARG A 159 14.83 -13.60 -8.79
C ARG A 159 15.56 -12.64 -9.74
N GLU A 160 14.95 -11.51 -10.08
CA GLU A 160 15.55 -10.52 -10.96
C GLU A 160 16.67 -9.72 -10.27
N VAL A 161 16.47 -9.37 -9.00
CA VAL A 161 17.41 -8.54 -8.23
C VAL A 161 18.61 -9.35 -7.72
N TRP A 162 18.42 -10.63 -7.36
CA TRP A 162 19.48 -11.48 -6.81
C TRP A 162 20.11 -12.45 -7.82
N LYS A 163 19.94 -12.18 -9.10
CA LYS A 163 20.69 -12.89 -10.16
C LYS A 163 22.19 -12.67 -10.08
#